data_62eb2eb8cbb51d733c7565981ca124a7
#
_entry.id   62eb2eb8cbb51d733c7565981ca124a7
#
_cell.length_a   1.000
_cell.length_b   1.000
_cell.length_c   1.000
_cell.angle_alpha   90.00
_cell.angle_beta   90.00
_cell.angle_gamma   90.00
#
_symmetry.space_group_name_H-M   'P 1'
#
loop_
_entity.id
_entity.type
_entity.pdbx_description
1 polymer ?
#
loop_
_entity_poly.entity_id
_entity_poly.type
_entity_poly.pdbx_seq_one_letter_code
_entity_poly.pdbx_strand_id
1 'polypeptide(L)'
;YHNLFIHFNNSFSKNYIINKIKNNYPNKYKQFKYKHNKYELKKFDDIKYKKKICFIKIDVEGYDHLVIEGMKKFLKKNKPIFLIEFNKSNFLRIWKNLKKNYYCYLFQFDKNNFKKLYNKHFNNLMNGKILDKNYSKNSINLFFIPKNLKKKYLKNSGYFF
;
A
#
# COMPACT_ATOMS: atom_id res chain seq x y z
N TYR A 1 21.48 1.23 4.96
CA TYR A 1 20.15 1.55 4.43
C TYR A 1 19.17 1.54 5.61
N HIS A 2 18.39 2.63 5.79
CA HIS A 2 17.37 2.69 6.82
C HIS A 2 15.99 2.60 6.15
N ASN A 3 15.17 1.66 6.61
CA ASN A 3 13.78 1.56 6.21
C ASN A 3 12.98 2.54 7.09
N LEU A 4 12.28 3.47 6.47
CA LEU A 4 11.31 4.30 7.15
C LEU A 4 9.96 3.60 7.06
N PHE A 5 9.47 3.08 8.19
CA PHE A 5 8.13 2.56 8.31
C PHE A 5 7.21 3.70 8.75
N ILE A 6 6.35 4.16 7.87
CA ILE A 6 5.27 5.08 8.24
C ILE A 6 4.06 4.21 8.50
N HIS A 7 3.79 3.99 9.77
CA HIS A 7 2.65 3.19 10.22
C HIS A 7 1.60 4.12 10.82
N PHE A 8 0.46 4.23 10.17
CA PHE A 8 -0.69 4.94 10.69
C PHE A 8 -1.78 3.91 11.03
N ASN A 9 -1.82 3.48 12.30
CA ASN A 9 -2.84 2.55 12.79
C ASN A 9 -4.21 3.19 13.03
N ASN A 10 -4.36 4.49 12.73
CA ASN A 10 -5.58 5.23 13.01
C ASN A 10 -6.28 5.61 11.72
N SER A 11 -7.56 5.27 11.61
CA SER A 11 -8.37 5.76 10.51
C SER A 11 -8.67 7.24 10.66
N PHE A 12 -8.55 8.02 9.60
CA PHE A 12 -8.90 9.42 9.54
C PHE A 12 -10.42 9.67 9.50
N SER A 13 -11.23 8.62 9.36
CA SER A 13 -12.68 8.73 9.26
C SER A 13 -13.37 8.09 10.46
N LYS A 14 -14.05 8.94 11.29
CA LYS A 14 -14.90 8.48 12.38
C LYS A 14 -15.94 7.46 11.90
N ASN A 15 -16.59 7.74 10.78
CA ASN A 15 -17.63 6.87 10.23
C ASN A 15 -17.08 5.51 9.78
N TYR A 16 -15.86 5.47 9.23
CA TYR A 16 -15.20 4.22 8.88
C TYR A 16 -14.96 3.35 10.13
N ILE A 17 -14.40 3.93 11.20
CA ILE A 17 -14.15 3.22 12.47
C ILE A 17 -15.46 2.69 13.05
N ILE A 18 -16.50 3.53 13.14
CA ILE A 18 -17.80 3.15 13.67
C ILE A 18 -18.40 2.00 12.86
N ASN A 19 -18.36 2.08 11.54
CA ASN A 19 -18.88 1.01 10.68
C ASN A 19 -18.08 -0.28 10.82
N LYS A 20 -16.75 -0.22 10.90
CA LYS A 20 -15.89 -1.39 11.13
C LYS A 20 -16.20 -2.05 12.48
N ILE A 21 -16.39 -1.26 13.54
CA ILE A 21 -16.78 -1.77 14.88
C ILE A 21 -18.17 -2.38 14.83
N LYS A 22 -19.16 -1.73 14.23
CA LYS A 22 -20.52 -2.26 14.07
C LYS A 22 -20.54 -3.59 13.34
N ASN A 23 -19.78 -3.71 12.26
CA ASN A 23 -19.73 -4.93 11.46
C ASN A 23 -19.06 -6.08 12.21
N ASN A 24 -17.99 -5.81 12.95
CA ASN A 24 -17.25 -6.84 13.67
C ASN A 24 -17.86 -7.19 15.04
N TYR A 25 -18.58 -6.25 15.65
CA TYR A 25 -19.14 -6.40 17.00
C TYR A 25 -20.57 -5.82 17.08
N PRO A 26 -21.54 -6.38 16.33
CA PRO A 26 -22.89 -5.79 16.18
C PRO A 26 -23.62 -5.61 17.50
N ASN A 27 -23.42 -6.53 18.46
CA ASN A 27 -24.10 -6.51 19.76
C ASN A 27 -23.36 -5.67 20.82
N LYS A 28 -22.12 -5.27 20.58
CA LYS A 28 -21.27 -4.59 21.57
C LYS A 28 -20.78 -3.21 21.10
N TYR A 29 -21.08 -2.79 19.86
CA TYR A 29 -20.49 -1.57 19.31
C TYR A 29 -20.76 -0.30 20.13
N LYS A 30 -21.91 -0.21 20.81
CA LYS A 30 -22.25 0.92 21.68
C LYS A 30 -21.37 1.03 22.94
N GLN A 31 -20.71 -0.06 23.34
CA GLN A 31 -19.82 -0.10 24.52
C GLN A 31 -18.41 0.42 24.20
N PHE A 32 -18.05 0.53 22.93
CA PHE A 32 -16.73 1.01 22.53
C PHE A 32 -16.62 2.52 22.77
N LYS A 33 -15.65 2.90 23.59
CA LYS A 33 -15.24 4.29 23.77
C LYS A 33 -14.15 4.61 22.76
N TYR A 34 -14.22 5.76 22.11
CA TYR A 34 -13.17 6.24 21.20
C TYR A 34 -12.71 7.63 21.60
N LYS A 35 -11.43 7.88 21.44
CA LYS A 35 -10.81 9.19 21.67
C LYS A 35 -10.54 9.88 20.35
N HIS A 36 -10.99 11.11 20.21
CA HIS A 36 -10.64 11.96 19.08
C HIS A 36 -9.38 12.74 19.39
N ASN A 37 -8.37 12.59 18.55
CA ASN A 37 -7.20 13.48 18.55
C ASN A 37 -7.19 14.25 17.24
N LYS A 38 -6.87 15.53 17.29
CA LYS A 38 -6.62 16.35 16.10
C LYS A 38 -5.13 16.28 15.80
N TYR A 39 -4.77 15.96 14.55
CA TYR A 39 -3.41 15.96 14.08
C TYR A 39 -3.29 16.83 12.84
N GLU A 40 -2.21 17.57 12.74
CA GLU A 40 -1.85 18.28 11.52
C GLU A 40 -1.37 17.27 10.48
N LEU A 41 -1.99 17.27 9.30
CA LEU A 41 -1.56 16.43 8.19
C LEU A 41 -0.57 17.20 7.31
N LYS A 42 0.60 16.60 7.07
CA LYS A 42 1.62 17.16 6.17
C LYS A 42 1.78 16.27 4.95
N LYS A 43 1.99 16.89 3.79
CA LYS A 43 2.41 16.16 2.60
C LYS A 43 3.79 15.57 2.84
N PHE A 44 4.06 14.40 2.30
CA PHE A 44 5.40 13.80 2.37
C PHE A 44 6.48 14.71 1.76
N ASP A 45 6.12 15.43 0.71
CA ASP A 45 7.00 16.40 0.03
C ASP A 45 7.44 17.58 0.91
N ASP A 46 6.73 17.85 2.01
CA ASP A 46 7.02 18.92 2.96
C ASP A 46 7.87 18.44 4.15
N ILE A 47 8.10 17.11 4.24
CA ILE A 47 8.92 16.51 5.30
C ILE A 47 10.39 16.52 4.88
N LYS A 48 11.25 17.08 5.74
CA LYS A 48 12.71 17.01 5.55
C LYS A 48 13.25 15.66 6.00
N TYR A 49 13.93 14.94 5.11
CA TYR A 49 14.60 13.69 5.42
C TYR A 49 16.07 13.76 5.00
N LYS A 50 16.96 13.24 5.85
CA LYS A 50 18.42 13.29 5.62
C LYS A 50 18.95 12.03 4.90
N LYS A 51 18.24 10.92 4.96
CA LYS A 51 18.71 9.62 4.46
C LYS A 51 17.93 9.19 3.22
N LYS A 52 18.60 8.42 2.35
CA LYS A 52 17.96 7.83 1.18
C LYS A 52 16.91 6.81 1.64
N ILE A 53 15.69 6.99 1.18
CA ILE A 53 14.57 6.09 1.45
C ILE A 53 14.48 5.09 0.30
N CYS A 54 14.63 3.80 0.60
CA CYS A 54 14.62 2.72 -0.39
C CYS A 54 13.34 1.92 -0.40
N PHE A 55 12.59 1.93 0.72
CA PHE A 55 11.36 1.17 0.90
C PHE A 55 10.35 2.00 1.70
N ILE A 56 9.08 1.95 1.28
CA ILE A 56 7.96 2.60 1.98
C ILE A 56 6.78 1.63 2.03
N LYS A 57 6.31 1.31 3.25
CA LYS A 57 5.00 0.70 3.45
C LYS A 57 3.97 1.80 3.60
N ILE A 58 2.86 1.71 2.86
CA ILE A 58 1.68 2.58 3.01
C ILE A 58 0.51 1.69 3.41
N ASP A 59 -0.12 2.06 4.54
CA ASP A 59 -1.24 1.33 5.13
C ASP A 59 -2.04 2.34 5.97
N VAL A 60 -2.89 3.11 5.29
CA VAL A 60 -3.63 4.25 5.87
C VAL A 60 -5.13 4.14 5.63
N GLU A 61 -5.63 2.90 5.63
CA GLU A 61 -7.06 2.58 5.66
C GLU A 61 -7.88 3.33 4.59
N GLY A 62 -7.46 3.21 3.32
CA GLY A 62 -8.17 3.77 2.17
C GLY A 62 -7.71 5.15 1.69
N TYR A 63 -6.77 5.80 2.38
CA TYR A 63 -6.19 7.09 1.99
C TYR A 63 -4.83 6.97 1.29
N ASP A 64 -4.39 5.76 0.94
CA ASP A 64 -3.09 5.44 0.34
C ASP A 64 -2.80 6.26 -0.92
N HIS A 65 -3.84 6.52 -1.72
CA HIS A 65 -3.72 7.35 -2.92
C HIS A 65 -3.34 8.80 -2.60
N LEU A 66 -3.82 9.36 -1.47
CA LEU A 66 -3.45 10.71 -1.05
C LEU A 66 -2.00 10.78 -0.58
N VAL A 67 -1.50 9.71 0.06
CA VAL A 67 -0.09 9.62 0.43
C VAL A 67 0.79 9.66 -0.82
N ILE A 68 0.46 8.87 -1.86
CA ILE A 68 1.18 8.89 -3.14
C ILE A 68 1.08 10.25 -3.82
N GLU A 69 -0.09 10.88 -3.81
CA GLU A 69 -0.30 12.22 -4.37
C GLU A 69 0.51 13.29 -3.61
N GLY A 70 0.69 13.12 -2.30
CA GLY A 70 1.46 14.02 -1.43
C GLY A 70 2.98 13.88 -1.54
N MET A 71 3.51 12.89 -2.32
CA MET A 71 4.95 12.66 -2.50
C MET A 71 5.42 12.82 -3.95
N LYS A 72 4.75 13.63 -4.76
CA LYS A 72 5.08 13.79 -6.19
C LYS A 72 6.49 14.33 -6.44
N LYS A 73 6.95 15.32 -5.64
CA LYS A 73 8.32 15.87 -5.75
C LYS A 73 9.36 14.82 -5.33
N PHE A 74 9.10 14.11 -4.25
CA PHE A 74 9.92 13.00 -3.78
C PHE A 74 10.07 11.92 -4.85
N LEU A 75 8.98 11.48 -5.48
CA LEU A 75 8.98 10.43 -6.50
C LEU A 75 9.74 10.81 -7.79
N LYS A 76 9.86 12.10 -8.10
CA LYS A 76 10.70 12.55 -9.22
C LYS A 76 12.19 12.29 -8.96
N LYS A 77 12.63 12.44 -7.70
CA LYS A 77 14.04 12.34 -7.29
C LYS A 77 14.40 10.94 -6.78
N ASN A 78 13.45 10.28 -6.11
CA ASN A 78 13.63 9.01 -5.44
C ASN A 78 12.64 7.99 -6.00
N LYS A 79 13.08 6.75 -6.08
CA LYS A 79 12.27 5.64 -6.58
C LYS A 79 12.33 4.49 -5.57
N PRO A 80 11.68 4.61 -4.41
CA PRO A 80 11.65 3.53 -3.41
C PRO A 80 10.78 2.38 -3.91
N ILE A 81 10.96 1.21 -3.35
CA ILE A 81 9.99 0.12 -3.45
C ILE A 81 8.82 0.47 -2.53
N PHE A 82 7.58 0.28 -2.99
CA PHE A 82 6.40 0.41 -2.17
C PHE A 82 5.78 -0.94 -1.84
N LEU A 83 5.25 -1.05 -0.64
CA LEU A 83 4.29 -2.07 -0.23
C LEU A 83 3.00 -1.35 0.15
N ILE A 84 1.92 -1.59 -0.60
CA ILE A 84 0.65 -0.89 -0.44
C ILE A 84 -0.48 -1.90 -0.38
N GLU A 85 -1.38 -1.76 0.59
CA GLU A 85 -2.57 -2.59 0.65
C GLU A 85 -3.49 -2.31 -0.56
N PHE A 86 -3.96 -3.39 -1.20
CA PHE A 86 -4.91 -3.27 -2.29
C PHE A 86 -6.28 -2.88 -1.76
N ASN A 87 -6.72 -1.70 -2.17
CA ASN A 87 -8.09 -1.25 -1.94
C ASN A 87 -8.74 -0.89 -3.28
N LYS A 88 -9.83 -1.57 -3.60
CA LYS A 88 -10.54 -1.41 -4.88
C LYS A 88 -10.90 0.05 -5.17
N SER A 89 -11.29 0.82 -4.15
CA SER A 89 -11.78 2.19 -4.32
C SER A 89 -10.69 3.18 -4.74
N ASN A 90 -9.42 2.92 -4.39
CA ASN A 90 -8.32 3.86 -4.60
C ASN A 90 -7.18 3.33 -5.50
N PHE A 91 -7.17 2.02 -5.80
CA PHE A 91 -6.09 1.38 -6.56
C PHE A 91 -5.81 2.05 -7.91
N LEU A 92 -6.84 2.38 -8.68
CA LEU A 92 -6.66 3.00 -9.99
C LEU A 92 -5.98 4.38 -9.89
N ARG A 93 -6.25 5.13 -8.82
CA ARG A 93 -5.57 6.42 -8.56
C ARG A 93 -4.10 6.21 -8.22
N ILE A 94 -3.79 5.22 -7.40
CA ILE A 94 -2.41 4.82 -7.07
C ILE A 94 -1.69 4.39 -8.35
N TRP A 95 -2.29 3.47 -9.12
CA TRP A 95 -1.71 2.96 -10.36
C TRP A 95 -1.45 4.06 -11.40
N LYS A 96 -2.39 4.99 -11.58
CA LYS A 96 -2.22 6.15 -12.48
C LYS A 96 -0.95 6.95 -12.15
N ASN A 97 -0.64 7.13 -10.87
CA ASN A 97 0.55 7.87 -10.43
C ASN A 97 1.85 7.06 -10.58
N LEU A 98 1.80 5.73 -10.40
CA LEU A 98 3.00 4.89 -10.35
C LEU A 98 3.34 4.18 -11.68
N LYS A 99 2.36 3.88 -12.54
CA LYS A 99 2.53 3.03 -13.74
C LYS A 99 3.65 3.44 -14.69
N LYS A 100 3.98 4.72 -14.78
CA LYS A 100 5.05 5.23 -15.64
C LYS A 100 6.41 4.69 -15.22
N ASN A 101 6.67 4.63 -13.92
CA ASN A 101 8.00 4.35 -13.36
C ASN A 101 8.09 3.04 -12.58
N TYR A 102 6.97 2.34 -12.36
CA TYR A 102 6.90 1.16 -11.52
C TYR A 102 6.26 -0.03 -12.25
N TYR A 103 6.69 -1.22 -11.88
CA TYR A 103 5.96 -2.45 -12.07
C TYR A 103 5.17 -2.77 -10.81
N CYS A 104 4.02 -3.43 -10.95
CA CYS A 104 3.22 -3.92 -9.84
C CYS A 104 3.36 -5.43 -9.72
N TYR A 105 3.58 -5.93 -8.52
CA TYR A 105 3.73 -7.35 -8.22
C TYR A 105 2.82 -7.76 -7.06
N LEU A 106 2.36 -9.00 -7.12
CA LEU A 106 1.71 -9.72 -6.04
C LEU A 106 2.64 -10.82 -5.56
N PHE A 107 2.86 -10.94 -4.24
CA PHE A 107 3.54 -12.10 -3.69
C PHE A 107 2.54 -13.26 -3.62
N GLN A 108 2.87 -14.40 -4.21
CA GLN A 108 2.07 -15.61 -4.18
C GLN A 108 2.64 -16.57 -3.12
N PHE A 109 1.92 -16.76 -2.02
CA PHE A 109 2.38 -17.59 -0.90
C PHE A 109 2.47 -19.08 -1.27
N ASP A 110 1.54 -19.59 -2.08
CA ASP A 110 1.49 -20.97 -2.55
C ASP A 110 2.70 -21.36 -3.40
N LYS A 111 3.28 -20.38 -4.11
CA LYS A 111 4.42 -20.55 -5.01
C LYS A 111 5.71 -19.95 -4.48
N ASN A 112 5.65 -19.31 -3.33
CA ASN A 112 6.76 -18.56 -2.72
C ASN A 112 7.47 -17.64 -3.73
N ASN A 113 6.71 -16.94 -4.58
CA ASN A 113 7.26 -16.08 -5.61
C ASN A 113 6.44 -14.79 -5.83
N PHE A 114 7.00 -13.88 -6.61
CA PHE A 114 6.34 -12.66 -7.02
C PHE A 114 5.76 -12.79 -8.43
N LYS A 115 4.45 -12.57 -8.56
CA LYS A 115 3.75 -12.49 -9.84
C LYS A 115 3.63 -11.06 -10.29
N LYS A 116 4.24 -10.72 -11.43
CA LYS A 116 4.04 -9.42 -12.07
C LYS A 116 2.60 -9.27 -12.56
N LEU A 117 1.99 -8.15 -12.21
CA LEU A 117 0.63 -7.84 -12.60
C LEU A 117 0.60 -6.94 -13.85
N TYR A 118 -0.29 -7.27 -14.77
CA TYR A 118 -0.61 -6.50 -15.97
C TYR A 118 -2.07 -6.05 -15.92
N ASN A 119 -2.50 -5.19 -16.83
CA ASN A 119 -3.86 -4.64 -16.85
C ASN A 119 -4.96 -5.72 -16.75
N LYS A 120 -4.80 -6.87 -17.45
CA LYS A 120 -5.75 -7.99 -17.36
C LYS A 120 -5.90 -8.56 -15.94
N HIS A 121 -4.81 -8.55 -15.15
CA HIS A 121 -4.83 -9.01 -13.76
C HIS A 121 -5.52 -7.99 -12.83
N PHE A 122 -5.38 -6.69 -13.13
CA PHE A 122 -6.07 -5.65 -12.36
C PHE A 122 -7.58 -5.77 -12.50
N ASN A 123 -8.10 -6.07 -13.69
CA ASN A 123 -9.52 -6.32 -13.89
C ASN A 123 -10.01 -7.50 -13.03
N ASN A 124 -9.21 -8.55 -12.92
CA ASN A 124 -9.54 -9.68 -12.05
C ASN A 124 -9.58 -9.29 -10.57
N LEU A 125 -8.58 -8.55 -10.09
CA LEU A 125 -8.55 -8.04 -8.71
C LEU A 125 -9.74 -7.11 -8.42
N MET A 126 -10.06 -6.21 -9.36
CA MET A 126 -11.18 -5.29 -9.23
C MET A 126 -12.54 -6.01 -9.17
N ASN A 127 -12.65 -7.17 -9.83
CA ASN A 127 -13.85 -8.01 -9.84
C ASN A 127 -13.86 -9.06 -8.71
N GLY A 128 -12.94 -8.97 -7.74
CA GLY A 128 -12.85 -9.90 -6.62
C GLY A 128 -12.36 -11.30 -7.01
N LYS A 129 -11.88 -11.49 -8.25
CA LYS A 129 -11.26 -12.74 -8.67
C LYS A 129 -9.86 -12.82 -8.10
N ILE A 130 -9.72 -13.62 -7.07
CA ILE A 130 -8.47 -13.76 -6.32
C ILE A 130 -7.47 -14.54 -7.17
N LEU A 131 -6.22 -14.06 -7.16
CA LEU A 131 -5.12 -14.67 -7.92
C LEU A 131 -4.42 -15.79 -7.14
N ASP A 132 -4.75 -15.94 -5.86
CA ASP A 132 -4.18 -16.94 -4.93
C ASP A 132 -5.20 -17.25 -3.84
N LYS A 133 -5.44 -18.55 -3.57
CA LYS A 133 -6.41 -19.03 -2.56
C LYS A 133 -6.08 -18.54 -1.14
N ASN A 134 -4.82 -18.29 -0.84
CA ASN A 134 -4.36 -17.83 0.47
C ASN A 134 -4.76 -16.40 0.80
N TYR A 135 -5.23 -15.63 -0.19
CA TYR A 135 -5.75 -14.26 0.02
C TYR A 135 -7.25 -14.21 0.34
N SER A 136 -7.94 -15.34 0.41
CA SER A 136 -9.40 -15.37 0.58
C SER A 136 -9.92 -14.74 1.87
N LYS A 137 -9.05 -14.52 2.88
CA LYS A 137 -9.43 -13.98 4.20
C LYS A 137 -8.60 -12.77 4.65
N ASN A 138 -7.53 -12.43 3.95
CA ASN A 138 -6.58 -11.40 4.36
C ASN A 138 -6.49 -10.26 3.35
N SER A 139 -6.06 -9.11 3.80
CA SER A 139 -5.77 -7.98 2.92
C SER A 139 -4.67 -8.34 1.90
N ILE A 140 -4.88 -7.92 0.66
CA ILE A 140 -3.91 -8.12 -0.42
C ILE A 140 -2.91 -6.96 -0.38
N ASN A 141 -1.62 -7.28 -0.24
CA ASN A 141 -0.55 -6.30 -0.33
C ASN A 141 0.13 -6.38 -1.69
N LEU A 142 0.29 -5.23 -2.34
CA LEU A 142 0.94 -5.09 -3.65
C LEU A 142 2.30 -4.43 -3.49
N PHE A 143 3.29 -4.99 -4.19
CA PHE A 143 4.61 -4.40 -4.31
C PHE A 143 4.70 -3.57 -5.59
N PHE A 144 5.17 -2.34 -5.46
CA PHE A 144 5.49 -1.50 -6.60
C PHE A 144 7.01 -1.34 -6.67
N ILE A 145 7.60 -1.90 -7.72
CA ILE A 145 9.06 -1.99 -7.89
C ILE A 145 9.47 -1.06 -9.03
N PRO A 146 10.46 -0.17 -8.82
CA PRO A 146 10.93 0.74 -9.85
C PRO A 146 11.41 0.00 -11.10
N LYS A 147 11.01 0.47 -12.29
CA LYS A 147 11.39 -0.13 -13.57
C LYS A 147 12.89 -0.10 -13.85
N ASN A 148 13.58 0.89 -13.27
CA ASN A 148 15.02 1.06 -13.42
C ASN A 148 15.84 0.30 -12.36
N LEU A 149 15.20 -0.48 -11.50
CA LEU A 149 15.90 -1.31 -10.54
C LEU A 149 16.66 -2.39 -11.32
N LYS A 150 18.01 -2.34 -11.30
CA LYS A 150 18.83 -3.27 -12.06
C LYS A 150 18.64 -4.71 -11.54
N LYS A 151 18.44 -5.66 -12.44
CA LYS A 151 18.32 -7.10 -12.14
C LYS A 151 19.42 -7.64 -11.20
N LYS A 152 20.62 -7.02 -11.23
CA LYS A 152 21.76 -7.37 -10.35
C LYS A 152 21.40 -7.34 -8.86
N TYR A 153 20.56 -6.38 -8.42
CA TYR A 153 20.14 -6.29 -7.01
C TYR A 153 19.08 -7.32 -6.65
N LEU A 154 18.33 -7.81 -7.63
CA LEU A 154 17.28 -8.81 -7.44
C LEU A 154 17.83 -10.24 -7.41
N LYS A 155 18.92 -10.52 -8.18
CA LYS A 155 19.58 -11.83 -8.17
C LYS A 155 20.27 -12.17 -6.85
N ASN A 156 20.82 -11.16 -6.17
CA ASN A 156 21.58 -11.36 -4.93
C ASN A 156 20.70 -11.54 -3.69
N SER A 157 19.39 -11.30 -3.79
CA SER A 157 18.46 -11.42 -2.66
C SER A 157 17.85 -12.82 -2.51
N GLY A 158 18.16 -13.76 -3.42
CA GLY A 158 17.52 -15.08 -3.43
C GLY A 158 16.04 -15.08 -3.83
N TYR A 159 15.47 -13.90 -4.05
CA TYR A 159 14.09 -13.73 -4.51
C TYR A 159 14.08 -13.47 -6.00
N PHE A 160 13.48 -14.37 -6.77
CA PHE A 160 13.23 -14.17 -8.21
C PHE A 160 11.96 -13.32 -8.38
N PHE A 161 12.13 -12.15 -8.98
CA PHE A 161 11.02 -11.33 -9.45
C PHE A 161 10.71 -11.58 -10.93
#